data_ea5dbccc5b5dac6127c25dc8d612aeb2
#
_entry.id   ea5dbccc5b5dac6127c25dc8d612aeb2
#
_cell.length_a   1.000
_cell.length_b   1.000
_cell.length_c   1.000
_cell.angle_alpha   90.00
_cell.angle_beta   90.00
_cell.angle_gamma   90.00
#
_symmetry.space_group_name_H-M   'P 1'
#
loop_
_entity.id
_entity.type
_entity.pdbx_description
1 polymer ?
#
loop_
_entity_poly.entity_id
_entity_poly.type
_entity_poly.pdbx_seq_one_letter_code
_entity_poly.pdbx_strand_id
1 'polypeptide(L)'
;LSESLHLISFSDIAVKYLKYRGYDAQICSSEEEARKLINTLPEQGKWPCLFTKSDTTGEKDFEEFYTDKETLNMNKFENLGVIKNRPEYDDKHLNNFEDEINKLKHTSNWNKELIINQFFKLLPEFTYVDKEKYLNGKM
;
A
#
# COMPACT_ATOMS: atom_id res chain seq x y z
N LEU A 1 -18.70 -2.20 3.62
CA LEU A 1 -18.36 -1.71 2.26
C LEU A 1 -18.38 -2.94 1.35
N SER A 2 -19.31 -3.01 0.41
CA SER A 2 -19.29 -4.11 -0.54
C SER A 2 -18.17 -3.88 -1.56
N GLU A 3 -17.38 -4.89 -1.86
CA GLU A 3 -16.32 -4.86 -2.88
C GLU A 3 -16.80 -4.24 -4.20
N SER A 4 -18.06 -4.45 -4.56
CA SER A 4 -18.67 -3.98 -5.80
C SER A 4 -18.92 -2.48 -5.90
N LEU A 5 -18.94 -1.74 -4.77
CA LEU A 5 -19.35 -0.33 -4.75
C LEU A 5 -18.19 0.65 -4.60
N HIS A 6 -17.05 0.21 -4.09
CA HIS A 6 -15.97 1.10 -3.69
C HIS A 6 -14.57 0.70 -4.19
N LEU A 7 -14.47 -0.41 -4.93
CA LEU A 7 -13.20 -0.80 -5.54
C LEU A 7 -12.94 0.07 -6.77
N ILE A 8 -11.94 0.92 -6.68
CA ILE A 8 -11.44 1.74 -7.79
C ILE A 8 -9.93 1.57 -7.90
N SER A 9 -9.44 1.32 -9.10
CA SER A 9 -8.00 1.21 -9.31
C SER A 9 -7.31 2.58 -9.32
N PHE A 10 -6.03 2.63 -8.98
CA PHE A 10 -5.24 3.86 -9.11
C PHE A 10 -5.17 4.35 -10.56
N SER A 11 -5.16 3.45 -11.54
CA SER A 11 -5.24 3.79 -12.95
C SER A 11 -6.55 4.50 -13.30
N ASP A 12 -7.69 4.03 -12.77
CA ASP A 12 -8.98 4.69 -13.00
C ASP A 12 -9.03 6.07 -12.35
N ILE A 13 -8.45 6.22 -11.16
CA ILE A 13 -8.34 7.53 -10.49
C ILE A 13 -7.51 8.47 -11.35
N ALA A 14 -6.36 8.01 -11.84
CA ALA A 14 -5.49 8.81 -12.70
C ALA A 14 -6.18 9.26 -13.99
N VAL A 15 -6.88 8.36 -14.67
CA VAL A 15 -7.64 8.68 -15.91
C VAL A 15 -8.75 9.68 -15.61
N LYS A 16 -9.53 9.50 -14.54
CA LYS A 16 -10.57 10.46 -14.13
C LYS A 16 -10.00 11.84 -13.80
N TYR A 17 -8.86 11.86 -13.10
CA TYR A 17 -8.19 13.12 -12.77
C TYR A 17 -7.68 13.85 -14.01
N LEU A 18 -7.05 13.15 -14.95
CA LEU A 18 -6.61 13.72 -16.22
C LEU A 18 -7.78 14.33 -16.99
N LYS A 19 -8.88 13.62 -17.09
CA LYS A 19 -10.10 14.13 -17.72
C LYS A 19 -10.64 15.38 -17.03
N TYR A 20 -10.65 15.42 -15.72
CA TYR A 20 -11.00 16.62 -14.94
C TYR A 20 -10.06 17.79 -15.26
N ARG A 21 -8.78 17.53 -15.51
CA ARG A 21 -7.77 18.52 -15.89
C ARG A 21 -7.82 18.91 -17.39
N GLY A 22 -8.74 18.33 -18.17
CA GLY A 22 -8.90 18.62 -19.59
C GLY A 22 -8.01 17.80 -20.52
N TYR A 23 -7.45 16.69 -20.02
CA TYR A 23 -6.61 15.78 -20.81
C TYR A 23 -7.28 14.43 -21.00
N ASP A 24 -7.11 13.83 -22.18
CA ASP A 24 -7.38 12.42 -22.40
C ASP A 24 -6.13 11.60 -22.11
N ALA A 25 -6.30 10.47 -21.40
CA ALA A 25 -5.21 9.56 -21.11
C ALA A 25 -4.78 8.79 -22.37
N GLN A 26 -3.50 8.90 -22.74
CA GLN A 26 -2.88 8.08 -23.78
C GLN A 26 -2.08 6.97 -23.13
N ILE A 27 -2.58 5.72 -23.21
CA ILE A 27 -1.90 4.57 -22.60
C ILE A 27 -0.68 4.21 -23.45
N CYS A 28 0.47 4.13 -22.78
CA CYS A 28 1.77 3.79 -23.37
C CYS A 28 2.17 2.36 -22.99
N SER A 29 2.94 1.72 -23.86
CA SER A 29 3.42 0.35 -23.68
C SER A 29 4.74 0.29 -22.88
N SER A 30 5.47 1.40 -22.81
CA SER A 30 6.75 1.48 -22.13
C SER A 30 7.01 2.87 -21.51
N GLU A 31 7.93 2.91 -20.56
CA GLU A 31 8.37 4.17 -19.94
C GLU A 31 9.05 5.09 -20.95
N GLU A 32 9.84 4.53 -21.85
CA GLU A 32 10.52 5.29 -22.90
C GLU A 32 9.51 5.98 -23.83
N GLU A 33 8.48 5.26 -24.23
CA GLU A 33 7.37 5.82 -25.02
C GLU A 33 6.68 6.96 -24.29
N ALA A 34 6.32 6.75 -23.01
CA ALA A 34 5.65 7.77 -22.22
C ALA A 34 6.52 9.03 -22.06
N ARG A 35 7.82 8.87 -21.75
CA ARG A 35 8.77 9.99 -21.63
C ARG A 35 8.98 10.75 -22.93
N LYS A 36 8.96 10.06 -24.06
CA LYS A 36 9.08 10.69 -25.38
C LYS A 36 7.84 11.52 -25.72
N LEU A 37 6.67 10.99 -25.43
CA LEU A 37 5.40 11.58 -25.80
C LEU A 37 4.99 12.77 -24.90
N ILE A 38 5.57 12.93 -23.71
CA ILE A 38 5.23 14.03 -22.79
C ILE A 38 5.52 15.42 -23.38
N ASN A 39 6.45 15.51 -24.33
CA ASN A 39 6.82 16.78 -24.96
C ASN A 39 5.82 17.24 -26.04
N THR A 40 4.92 16.35 -26.49
CA THR A 40 4.04 16.65 -27.65
C THR A 40 2.57 16.46 -27.35
N LEU A 41 2.20 15.44 -26.57
CA LEU A 41 0.80 15.09 -26.30
C LEU A 41 0.03 16.13 -25.49
N PRO A 42 0.61 16.82 -24.47
CA PRO A 42 -0.12 17.80 -23.69
C PRO A 42 -0.68 18.96 -24.53
N GLU A 43 0.03 19.41 -25.55
CA GLU A 43 -0.43 20.44 -26.48
C GLU A 43 -1.64 19.99 -27.33
N GLN A 44 -1.83 18.66 -27.43
CA GLN A 44 -2.95 18.03 -28.14
C GLN A 44 -4.11 17.64 -27.21
N GLY A 45 -4.09 18.06 -25.94
CA GLY A 45 -5.08 17.70 -24.95
C GLY A 45 -4.99 16.24 -24.48
N LYS A 46 -3.83 15.59 -24.66
CA LYS A 46 -3.58 14.20 -24.22
C LYS A 46 -2.45 14.14 -23.23
N TRP A 47 -2.48 13.11 -22.34
CA TRP A 47 -1.42 12.87 -21.38
C TRP A 47 -0.91 11.43 -21.45
N PRO A 48 0.40 11.21 -21.66
CA PRO A 48 0.94 9.84 -21.72
C PRO A 48 0.91 9.18 -20.36
N CYS A 49 0.38 7.96 -20.31
CA CYS A 49 0.23 7.17 -19.09
C CYS A 49 0.82 5.79 -19.28
N LEU A 50 1.66 5.36 -18.34
CA LEU A 50 2.08 3.97 -18.23
C LEU A 50 1.52 3.37 -16.95
N PHE A 51 0.70 2.32 -17.08
CA PHE A 51 0.18 1.57 -15.94
C PHE A 51 0.85 0.20 -15.87
N THR A 52 1.49 -0.07 -14.75
CA THR A 52 2.16 -1.35 -14.49
C THR A 52 1.50 -2.06 -13.32
N LYS A 53 1.61 -3.39 -13.29
CA LYS A 53 1.22 -4.15 -12.10
C LYS A 53 2.18 -3.82 -10.96
N SER A 54 1.63 -3.81 -9.73
CA SER A 54 2.46 -3.72 -8.54
C SER A 54 3.35 -4.94 -8.40
N ASP A 55 4.64 -4.71 -8.31
CA ASP A 55 5.68 -5.73 -8.10
C ASP A 55 6.60 -5.40 -6.92
N THR A 56 6.28 -4.35 -6.17
CA THR A 56 7.09 -3.84 -5.07
C THR A 56 6.78 -4.60 -3.78
N THR A 57 7.80 -4.84 -2.97
CA THR A 57 7.66 -5.45 -1.64
C THR A 57 6.80 -4.57 -0.74
N GLY A 58 5.83 -5.18 -0.05
CA GLY A 58 4.93 -4.51 0.89
C GLY A 58 3.69 -3.87 0.25
N GLU A 59 3.57 -3.86 -1.08
CA GLU A 59 2.34 -3.43 -1.74
C GLU A 59 1.29 -4.54 -1.73
N LYS A 60 0.06 -4.18 -1.40
CA LYS A 60 -1.13 -5.03 -1.46
C LYS A 60 -1.88 -4.78 -2.76
N ASP A 61 -2.62 -5.79 -3.24
CA ASP A 61 -3.47 -5.65 -4.42
C ASP A 61 -4.67 -4.72 -4.17
N PHE A 62 -5.11 -4.63 -2.92
CA PHE A 62 -6.14 -3.70 -2.44
C PHE A 62 -5.92 -3.35 -0.96
N GLU A 63 -6.39 -2.18 -0.56
CA GLU A 63 -6.31 -1.74 0.84
C GLU A 63 -7.42 -2.36 1.67
N GLU A 64 -7.03 -3.03 2.75
CA GLU A 64 -7.93 -3.59 3.75
C GLU A 64 -8.02 -2.63 4.94
N PHE A 65 -9.22 -2.16 5.25
CA PHE A 65 -9.45 -1.26 6.39
C PHE A 65 -9.84 -2.01 7.67
N TYR A 66 -10.19 -3.27 7.57
CA TYR A 66 -10.55 -4.14 8.67
C TYR A 66 -10.34 -5.60 8.27
N THR A 67 -10.25 -6.47 9.25
CA THR A 67 -10.11 -7.91 9.08
C THR A 67 -11.38 -8.65 9.48
N ASP A 68 -11.55 -9.89 9.06
CA ASP A 68 -12.70 -10.73 9.42
C ASP A 68 -12.85 -10.97 10.94
N LYS A 69 -11.78 -10.72 11.70
CA LYS A 69 -11.78 -10.87 13.16
C LYS A 69 -12.30 -9.64 13.89
N GLU A 70 -12.46 -8.55 13.20
CA GLU A 70 -12.88 -7.28 13.77
C GLU A 70 -14.40 -7.13 13.74
N THR A 71 -14.94 -6.56 14.81
CA THR A 71 -16.38 -6.31 14.91
C THR A 71 -16.73 -4.97 14.28
N LEU A 72 -17.42 -5.02 13.15
CA LEU A 72 -17.86 -3.85 12.41
C LEU A 72 -19.28 -3.43 12.81
N ASN A 73 -19.49 -2.14 13.01
CA ASN A 73 -20.81 -1.53 13.10
C ASN A 73 -21.02 -0.56 11.92
N MET A 74 -21.80 -1.00 10.95
CA MET A 74 -22.16 -0.21 9.76
C MET A 74 -23.43 0.64 9.94
N ASN A 75 -24.11 0.52 11.10
CA ASN A 75 -25.43 1.15 11.32
C ASN A 75 -25.34 2.50 12.05
N LYS A 76 -24.14 2.90 12.48
CA LYS A 76 -23.98 4.13 13.26
C LYS A 76 -23.97 5.39 12.37
N PHE A 77 -23.44 5.28 11.17
CA PHE A 77 -23.33 6.35 10.20
C PHE A 77 -23.69 5.82 8.80
N GLU A 78 -24.15 6.69 7.92
CA GLU A 78 -24.55 6.31 6.58
C GLU A 78 -23.39 5.83 5.70
N ASN A 79 -22.24 6.53 5.76
CA ASN A 79 -21.11 6.29 4.88
C ASN A 79 -19.81 5.90 5.63
N LEU A 80 -19.91 5.60 6.93
CA LEU A 80 -18.75 5.23 7.76
C LEU A 80 -19.04 3.96 8.56
N GLY A 81 -18.13 2.99 8.45
CA GLY A 81 -18.08 1.84 9.34
C GLY A 81 -17.30 2.18 10.63
N VAL A 82 -17.76 1.66 11.75
CA VAL A 82 -17.06 1.78 13.04
C VAL A 82 -16.55 0.42 13.46
N ILE A 83 -15.24 0.29 13.60
CA ILE A 83 -14.59 -0.90 14.14
C ILE A 83 -14.71 -0.85 15.66
N LYS A 84 -15.34 -1.86 16.26
CA LYS A 84 -15.55 -1.98 17.71
C LYS A 84 -14.60 -3.03 18.28
N ASN A 85 -13.32 -2.73 18.28
CA ASN A 85 -12.36 -3.61 18.90
C ASN A 85 -12.10 -3.22 20.35
N ARG A 86 -11.90 -4.23 21.19
CA ARG A 86 -11.27 -4.03 22.49
C ARG A 86 -9.77 -4.21 22.31
N PRO A 87 -8.93 -3.37 22.94
CA PRO A 87 -7.50 -3.58 22.93
C PRO A 87 -7.19 -4.92 23.59
N GLU A 88 -6.64 -5.84 22.82
CA GLU A 88 -6.13 -7.13 23.31
C GLU A 88 -4.62 -7.13 23.04
N TYR A 89 -3.84 -6.97 24.08
CA TYR A 89 -2.39 -6.96 23.98
C TYR A 89 -1.78 -7.63 25.21
N ASP A 90 -0.62 -8.20 25.04
CA ASP A 90 0.19 -8.79 26.10
C ASP A 90 1.40 -7.87 26.35
N ASP A 91 1.38 -7.18 27.50
CA ASP A 91 2.46 -6.26 27.92
C ASP A 91 3.83 -6.93 27.90
N LYS A 92 3.90 -8.22 28.23
CA LYS A 92 5.15 -8.96 28.24
C LYS A 92 5.70 -9.16 26.82
N HIS A 93 4.85 -9.46 25.87
CA HIS A 93 5.25 -9.59 24.46
C HIS A 93 5.67 -8.24 23.87
N LEU A 94 4.94 -7.18 24.20
CA LEU A 94 5.27 -5.83 23.75
C LEU A 94 6.62 -5.35 24.32
N ASN A 95 6.82 -5.48 25.62
CA ASN A 95 8.07 -5.11 26.28
C ASN A 95 9.26 -5.91 25.72
N ASN A 96 9.09 -7.21 25.51
CA ASN A 96 10.13 -8.05 24.90
C ASN A 96 10.48 -7.61 23.46
N PHE A 97 9.48 -7.24 22.67
CA PHE A 97 9.69 -6.69 21.33
C PHE A 97 10.49 -5.39 21.38
N GLU A 98 10.13 -4.44 22.27
CA GLU A 98 10.83 -3.18 22.43
C GLU A 98 12.29 -3.39 22.85
N ASP A 99 12.54 -4.29 23.82
CA ASP A 99 13.87 -4.63 24.29
C ASP A 99 14.73 -5.23 23.16
N GLU A 100 14.20 -6.15 22.39
CA GLU A 100 14.91 -6.78 21.27
C GLU A 100 15.20 -5.78 20.14
N ILE A 101 14.25 -4.91 19.79
CA ILE A 101 14.49 -3.85 18.80
C ILE A 101 15.55 -2.85 19.30
N ASN A 102 15.51 -2.49 20.57
CA ASN A 102 16.53 -1.62 21.15
C ASN A 102 17.93 -2.27 21.15
N LYS A 103 18.03 -3.56 21.45
CA LYS A 103 19.29 -4.30 21.30
C LYS A 103 19.80 -4.28 19.85
N LEU A 104 18.93 -4.54 18.89
CA LEU A 104 19.30 -4.52 17.47
C LEU A 104 19.79 -3.14 17.02
N LYS A 105 19.19 -2.05 17.48
CA LYS A 105 19.65 -0.68 17.18
C LYS A 105 21.07 -0.40 17.62
N HIS A 106 21.49 -1.01 18.74
CA HIS A 106 22.80 -0.77 19.33
C HIS A 106 23.87 -1.80 18.92
N THR A 107 23.50 -2.79 18.12
CA THR A 107 24.42 -3.80 17.59
C THR A 107 24.74 -3.52 16.12
N SER A 108 25.97 -3.77 15.72
CA SER A 108 26.38 -3.64 14.30
C SER A 108 25.91 -4.81 13.43
N ASN A 109 25.28 -5.82 14.02
CA ASN A 109 24.95 -7.09 13.37
C ASN A 109 23.45 -7.25 13.06
N TRP A 110 22.68 -6.15 13.03
CA TRP A 110 21.29 -6.24 12.62
C TRP A 110 21.15 -6.46 11.11
N ASN A 111 20.15 -7.20 10.73
CA ASN A 111 19.74 -7.37 9.34
C ASN A 111 18.21 -7.40 9.24
N LYS A 112 17.71 -7.35 8.03
CA LYS A 112 16.28 -7.34 7.74
C LYS A 112 15.55 -8.54 8.33
N GLU A 113 16.13 -9.74 8.23
CA GLU A 113 15.53 -10.98 8.72
C GLU A 113 15.34 -10.96 10.24
N LEU A 114 16.34 -10.48 10.99
CA LEU A 114 16.25 -10.34 12.45
C LEU A 114 15.11 -9.39 12.86
N ILE A 115 14.93 -8.30 12.13
CA ILE A 115 13.85 -7.34 12.38
C ILE A 115 12.50 -7.99 12.08
N ILE A 116 12.32 -8.59 10.90
CA ILE A 116 11.08 -9.27 10.49
C ILE A 116 10.69 -10.35 11.49
N ASN A 117 11.65 -11.13 11.99
CA ASN A 117 11.40 -12.16 12.99
C ASN A 117 10.84 -11.60 14.30
N GLN A 118 11.20 -10.37 14.71
CA GLN A 118 10.57 -9.74 15.88
C GLN A 118 9.11 -9.37 15.61
N PHE A 119 8.78 -8.91 14.40
CA PHE A 119 7.40 -8.66 14.02
C PHE A 119 6.55 -9.94 13.98
N PHE A 120 7.06 -11.05 13.47
CA PHE A 120 6.36 -12.33 13.51
C PHE A 120 6.10 -12.84 14.94
N LYS A 121 7.01 -12.56 15.87
CA LYS A 121 6.80 -12.92 17.29
C LYS A 121 5.74 -12.06 17.96
N LEU A 122 5.70 -10.77 17.65
CA LEU A 122 4.74 -9.82 18.21
C LEU A 122 3.35 -9.99 17.60
N LEU A 123 3.30 -10.21 16.30
CA LEU A 123 2.09 -10.26 15.49
C LEU A 123 2.05 -11.60 14.74
N PRO A 124 1.49 -12.66 15.32
CA PRO A 124 1.46 -13.99 14.68
C PRO A 124 0.76 -14.01 13.30
N GLU A 125 -0.08 -13.03 13.03
CA GLU A 125 -0.82 -12.89 11.77
C GLU A 125 -0.12 -11.96 10.76
N PHE A 126 1.03 -11.42 11.14
CA PHE A 126 1.82 -10.59 10.25
C PHE A 126 2.26 -11.40 9.03
N THR A 127 1.87 -10.94 7.85
CA THR A 127 2.29 -11.54 6.59
C THR A 127 3.28 -10.62 5.90
N TYR A 128 4.42 -11.14 5.53
CA TYR A 128 5.44 -10.42 4.81
C TYR A 128 5.99 -11.28 3.67
N VAL A 129 5.88 -10.78 2.46
CA VAL A 129 6.45 -11.39 1.26
C VAL A 129 7.48 -10.44 0.68
N ASP A 130 8.74 -10.86 0.67
CA ASP A 130 9.81 -10.12 0.02
C ASP A 130 9.80 -10.41 -1.48
N LYS A 131 9.58 -9.38 -2.28
CA LYS A 131 9.65 -9.46 -3.74
C LYS A 131 11.01 -8.99 -4.27
N GLU A 132 11.96 -8.68 -3.37
CA GLU A 132 13.31 -8.14 -3.68
C GLU A 132 13.28 -6.83 -4.49
N LYS A 133 12.13 -6.22 -4.61
CA LYS A 133 11.94 -4.93 -5.30
C LYS A 133 11.42 -3.89 -4.31
N TYR A 134 12.13 -2.80 -4.20
CA TYR A 134 11.84 -1.75 -3.23
C TYR A 134 11.53 -0.44 -3.94
N LEU A 135 10.65 0.36 -3.34
CA LEU A 135 10.21 1.64 -3.89
C LEU A 135 11.37 2.61 -4.17
N ASN A 136 12.39 2.60 -3.31
CA ASN A 136 13.56 3.46 -3.47
C ASN A 136 14.34 3.21 -4.77
N GLY A 137 14.22 2.04 -5.37
CA GLY A 137 14.83 1.73 -6.67
C GLY A 137 14.03 2.21 -7.88
N LYS A 138 12.81 2.75 -7.64
CA LYS A 138 11.90 3.23 -8.68
C LYS A 138 11.71 4.76 -8.67
N MET A 139 12.21 5.44 -7.64
CA MET A 139 12.29 6.88 -7.53
C MET A 139 13.63 7.38 -8.02
#